data_96b685415168fdd8a9ea5aa3947ba6eb
#
_entry.id   96b685415168fdd8a9ea5aa3947ba6eb
#
_cell.length_a   1.000
_cell.length_b   1.000
_cell.length_c   1.000
_cell.angle_alpha   90.00
_cell.angle_beta   90.00
_cell.angle_gamma   90.00
#
_symmetry.space_group_name_H-M   'P 1'
#
loop_
_entity.id
_entity.type
_entity.pdbx_description
1 polymer ?
#
loop_
_entity_poly.entity_id
_entity_poly.type
_entity_poly.pdbx_seq_one_letter_code
_entity_poly.pdbx_strand_id
1 'polypeptide(L)'
;MKNMWMVRAGKDAFLIDEFEKRNIVALGWGLGDLEDKSSDDIKRLMQETYPDESKYSLGIASSQVIKFRHMIKKGDYVLSYNPSSRKYLVGEITSDYYYSTDLEDEDIDYIGGHNDTRDVKWLGEVSRDNLSVSTKNTLGAISTLFNINDEARKDILDVLNNKKPAAGEDEEGSEHEDVSILKEDIKDKSIEFIKDKVNKLDSYEMQDLVAGLLRAMSYKTIVSPRGADRGRDIVASPDGLGLEDPVILVEVKHRPNTSMGSQAIRSFKGALKKTNRGIYVSTGGFTTDAKYEAERSEIPIILMDLDRLVKFVIQYYDNFDNDARSLIPLTKIYWPL
;
A
#
# COMPACT_ATOMS: atom_id res chain seq x y z
N MET A 1 10.65 6.27 30.83
CA MET A 1 9.21 6.47 30.64
C MET A 1 8.67 5.14 30.09
N LYS A 2 7.50 4.63 30.52
CA LYS A 2 6.94 3.38 29.97
C LYS A 2 6.43 3.65 28.57
N ASN A 3 6.76 2.80 27.59
CA ASN A 3 6.15 2.87 26.25
C ASN A 3 4.75 2.26 26.25
N MET A 4 3.98 2.52 25.19
CA MET A 4 2.72 1.83 24.94
C MET A 4 2.73 1.30 23.51
N TRP A 5 2.39 0.05 23.34
CA TRP A 5 2.47 -0.67 22.08
C TRP A 5 1.09 -1.16 21.63
N MET A 6 0.72 -0.92 20.39
CA MET A 6 -0.37 -1.64 19.76
C MET A 6 0.14 -3.01 19.33
N VAL A 7 -0.55 -4.08 19.70
CA VAL A 7 -0.34 -5.46 19.22
C VAL A 7 -1.68 -5.97 18.73
N ARG A 8 -1.84 -6.16 17.41
CA ARG A 8 -3.08 -6.68 16.84
C ARG A 8 -3.16 -8.18 17.01
N ALA A 9 -4.33 -8.66 17.42
CA ALA A 9 -4.60 -10.07 17.71
C ALA A 9 -4.90 -10.89 16.43
N GLY A 10 -3.98 -10.90 15.47
CA GLY A 10 -4.14 -11.55 14.18
C GLY A 10 -5.05 -10.77 13.21
N LYS A 11 -5.36 -11.38 12.06
CA LYS A 11 -6.25 -10.80 11.05
C LYS A 11 -7.67 -10.73 11.62
N ASP A 12 -8.34 -9.58 11.46
CA ASP A 12 -9.69 -9.34 11.97
C ASP A 12 -9.85 -9.61 13.49
N ALA A 13 -8.72 -9.57 14.22
CA ALA A 13 -8.62 -9.79 15.67
C ALA A 13 -9.09 -11.18 16.15
N PHE A 14 -8.92 -12.22 15.33
CA PHE A 14 -9.40 -13.58 15.65
C PHE A 14 -8.83 -14.18 16.94
N LEU A 15 -7.66 -13.71 17.43
CA LEU A 15 -7.04 -14.15 18.68
C LEU A 15 -7.39 -13.27 19.89
N ILE A 16 -8.29 -12.30 19.79
CA ILE A 16 -8.51 -11.32 20.86
C ILE A 16 -9.01 -11.99 22.15
N ASP A 17 -9.90 -12.97 22.02
CA ASP A 17 -10.44 -13.71 23.17
C ASP A 17 -9.37 -14.59 23.83
N GLU A 18 -8.46 -15.18 23.03
CA GLU A 18 -7.34 -15.96 23.55
C GLU A 18 -6.30 -15.06 24.25
N PHE A 19 -6.05 -13.85 23.71
CA PHE A 19 -5.19 -12.86 24.37
C PHE A 19 -5.72 -12.51 25.76
N GLU A 20 -7.02 -12.24 25.87
CA GLU A 20 -7.65 -11.91 27.14
C GLU A 20 -7.64 -13.11 28.11
N LYS A 21 -8.11 -14.26 27.65
CA LYS A 21 -8.24 -15.49 28.46
C LYS A 21 -6.92 -16.00 29.01
N ARG A 22 -5.87 -15.97 28.18
CA ARG A 22 -4.53 -16.49 28.54
C ARG A 22 -3.63 -15.43 29.16
N ASN A 23 -4.04 -14.16 29.19
CA ASN A 23 -3.23 -13.04 29.65
C ASN A 23 -1.92 -12.89 28.86
N ILE A 24 -2.00 -12.89 27.52
CA ILE A 24 -0.86 -12.79 26.63
C ILE A 24 -1.13 -11.82 25.49
N VAL A 25 -0.06 -11.45 24.78
CA VAL A 25 -0.08 -10.96 23.40
C VAL A 25 0.91 -11.78 22.58
N ALA A 26 0.58 -12.02 21.32
CA ALA A 26 1.41 -12.82 20.46
C ALA A 26 1.50 -12.27 19.03
N LEU A 27 2.60 -12.59 18.33
CA LEU A 27 2.79 -12.35 16.92
C LEU A 27 3.09 -13.67 16.20
N GLY A 28 2.74 -13.71 14.90
CA GLY A 28 2.97 -14.90 14.08
C GLY A 28 3.49 -14.54 12.69
N TRP A 29 4.76 -14.87 12.45
CA TRP A 29 5.39 -14.89 11.13
C TRP A 29 6.04 -16.25 10.82
N GLY A 30 5.86 -17.26 11.67
CA GLY A 30 6.39 -18.62 11.43
C GLY A 30 7.90 -18.70 11.30
N LEU A 31 8.64 -17.82 11.98
CA LEU A 31 10.11 -17.78 11.91
C LEU A 31 10.80 -18.76 12.87
N GLY A 32 10.02 -19.52 13.64
CA GLY A 32 10.53 -20.36 14.72
C GLY A 32 10.95 -19.55 15.96
N ASP A 33 11.65 -20.18 16.88
CA ASP A 33 12.10 -19.52 18.12
C ASP A 33 13.16 -18.44 17.83
N LEU A 34 12.88 -17.24 18.32
CA LEU A 34 13.74 -16.05 18.15
C LEU A 34 14.51 -15.68 19.43
N GLU A 35 14.54 -16.54 20.47
CA GLU A 35 15.12 -16.19 21.77
C GLU A 35 16.58 -15.72 21.65
N ASP A 36 17.38 -16.43 20.88
CA ASP A 36 18.82 -16.12 20.67
C ASP A 36 19.10 -15.39 19.35
N LYS A 37 18.10 -14.89 18.63
CA LYS A 37 18.28 -14.28 17.30
C LYS A 37 18.54 -12.79 17.41
N SER A 38 19.56 -12.35 16.67
CA SER A 38 19.85 -10.93 16.47
C SER A 38 18.88 -10.31 15.45
N SER A 39 18.83 -8.98 15.38
CA SER A 39 18.04 -8.27 14.38
C SER A 39 18.39 -8.66 12.93
N ASP A 40 19.66 -8.96 12.65
CA ASP A 40 20.07 -9.37 11.31
C ASP A 40 19.72 -10.83 11.01
N ASP A 41 19.73 -11.71 12.03
CA ASP A 41 19.21 -13.07 11.89
C ASP A 41 17.72 -13.06 11.57
N ILE A 42 16.93 -12.22 12.26
CA ILE A 42 15.49 -12.07 12.00
C ILE A 42 15.23 -11.61 10.57
N LYS A 43 15.99 -10.63 10.06
CA LYS A 43 15.85 -10.17 8.66
C LYS A 43 16.17 -11.29 7.65
N ARG A 44 17.22 -12.08 7.93
CA ARG A 44 17.60 -13.21 7.08
C ARG A 44 16.54 -14.29 7.09
N LEU A 45 16.07 -14.72 8.27
CA LEU A 45 15.00 -15.70 8.42
C LEU A 45 13.72 -15.26 7.69
N MET A 46 13.35 -13.98 7.81
CA MET A 46 12.19 -13.42 7.10
C MET A 46 12.34 -13.54 5.59
N GLN A 47 13.52 -13.27 5.04
CA GLN A 47 13.79 -13.39 3.60
C GLN A 47 13.80 -14.86 3.12
N GLU A 48 14.30 -15.79 3.95
CA GLU A 48 14.32 -17.23 3.66
C GLU A 48 12.90 -17.83 3.72
N THR A 49 12.08 -17.39 4.67
CA THR A 49 10.70 -17.88 4.86
C THR A 49 9.74 -17.35 3.79
N TYR A 50 9.95 -16.12 3.32
CA TYR A 50 9.08 -15.45 2.36
C TYR A 50 9.85 -14.95 1.13
N PRO A 51 10.44 -15.83 0.31
CA PRO A 51 11.33 -15.46 -0.80
C PRO A 51 10.63 -14.68 -1.92
N ASP A 52 9.31 -14.84 -2.07
CA ASP A 52 8.51 -14.21 -3.12
C ASP A 52 8.01 -12.80 -2.73
N GLU A 53 8.19 -12.40 -1.46
CA GLU A 53 7.75 -11.10 -0.98
C GLU A 53 8.72 -9.97 -1.38
N SER A 54 8.18 -8.75 -1.53
CA SER A 54 9.01 -7.59 -1.84
C SER A 54 9.95 -7.24 -0.69
N LYS A 55 11.16 -6.72 -1.01
CA LYS A 55 12.11 -6.24 0.00
C LYS A 55 11.50 -5.20 0.95
N TYR A 56 10.57 -4.38 0.46
CA TYR A 56 9.87 -3.38 1.25
C TYR A 56 8.91 -4.03 2.25
N SER A 57 8.09 -4.99 1.81
CA SER A 57 7.18 -5.77 2.67
C SER A 57 7.95 -6.52 3.75
N LEU A 58 9.03 -7.22 3.37
CA LEU A 58 9.92 -7.92 4.29
C LEU A 58 10.58 -6.97 5.31
N GLY A 59 10.97 -5.77 4.89
CA GLY A 59 11.53 -4.75 5.77
C GLY A 59 10.56 -4.30 6.85
N ILE A 60 9.30 -4.08 6.50
CA ILE A 60 8.23 -3.71 7.44
C ILE A 60 7.96 -4.86 8.42
N ALA A 61 7.77 -6.08 7.91
CA ALA A 61 7.49 -7.26 8.71
C ALA A 61 8.66 -7.55 9.69
N SER A 62 9.91 -7.57 9.20
CA SER A 62 11.10 -7.74 10.05
C SER A 62 11.19 -6.68 11.14
N SER A 63 10.90 -5.40 10.82
CA SER A 63 10.89 -4.32 11.80
C SER A 63 9.89 -4.56 12.93
N GLN A 64 8.72 -5.12 12.63
CA GLN A 64 7.71 -5.44 13.65
C GLN A 64 8.16 -6.58 14.55
N VAL A 65 8.70 -7.66 13.98
CA VAL A 65 9.26 -8.79 14.75
C VAL A 65 10.42 -8.34 15.64
N ILE A 66 11.34 -7.54 15.10
CA ILE A 66 12.46 -6.97 15.86
C ILE A 66 11.96 -6.11 17.04
N LYS A 67 10.96 -5.27 16.82
CA LYS A 67 10.36 -4.46 17.87
C LYS A 67 9.74 -5.33 18.96
N PHE A 68 8.98 -6.35 18.57
CA PHE A 68 8.35 -7.27 19.52
C PHE A 68 9.40 -8.02 20.35
N ARG A 69 10.44 -8.53 19.68
CA ARG A 69 11.50 -9.31 20.35
C ARG A 69 12.42 -8.47 21.21
N HIS A 70 12.88 -7.30 20.72
CA HIS A 70 13.98 -6.57 21.35
C HIS A 70 13.59 -5.24 22.01
N MET A 71 12.47 -4.61 21.60
CA MET A 71 12.14 -3.25 22.05
C MET A 71 11.06 -3.21 23.13
N ILE A 72 10.08 -4.11 23.09
CA ILE A 72 9.07 -4.23 24.15
C ILE A 72 9.73 -4.76 25.42
N LYS A 73 9.44 -4.11 26.55
CA LYS A 73 10.02 -4.44 27.85
C LYS A 73 8.96 -4.71 28.90
N LYS A 74 9.32 -5.48 29.92
CA LYS A 74 8.51 -5.60 31.15
C LYS A 74 8.15 -4.23 31.69
N GLY A 75 6.87 -4.05 32.01
CA GLY A 75 6.34 -2.80 32.50
C GLY A 75 5.86 -1.82 31.41
N ASP A 76 6.13 -2.06 30.11
CA ASP A 76 5.51 -1.31 29.04
C ASP A 76 4.01 -1.61 28.98
N TYR A 77 3.22 -0.65 28.52
CA TYR A 77 1.81 -0.85 28.25
C TYR A 77 1.60 -1.52 26.90
N VAL A 78 0.50 -2.25 26.78
CA VAL A 78 0.07 -2.87 25.53
C VAL A 78 -1.42 -2.63 25.30
N LEU A 79 -1.78 -2.43 24.04
CA LEU A 79 -3.14 -2.35 23.53
C LEU A 79 -3.40 -3.46 22.54
N SER A 80 -4.61 -4.06 22.61
CA SER A 80 -5.14 -4.90 21.53
C SER A 80 -6.59 -4.50 21.23
N TYR A 81 -6.93 -4.35 19.96
CA TYR A 81 -8.25 -3.86 19.53
C TYR A 81 -9.21 -5.02 19.23
N ASN A 82 -10.39 -4.97 19.82
CA ASN A 82 -11.52 -5.82 19.47
C ASN A 82 -12.51 -5.04 18.59
N PRO A 83 -12.54 -5.30 17.27
CA PRO A 83 -13.41 -4.56 16.35
C PRO A 83 -14.90 -4.84 16.59
N SER A 84 -15.27 -6.03 17.06
CA SER A 84 -16.65 -6.41 17.29
C SER A 84 -17.30 -5.61 18.43
N SER A 85 -16.54 -5.34 19.51
CA SER A 85 -16.99 -4.54 20.65
C SER A 85 -16.59 -3.06 20.56
N ARG A 86 -15.77 -2.68 19.59
CA ARG A 86 -15.13 -1.36 19.46
C ARG A 86 -14.34 -0.93 20.70
N LYS A 87 -13.72 -1.91 21.37
CA LYS A 87 -12.94 -1.68 22.58
C LYS A 87 -11.49 -2.07 22.40
N TYR A 88 -10.64 -1.46 23.17
CA TYR A 88 -9.23 -1.82 23.33
C TYR A 88 -9.03 -2.50 24.69
N LEU A 89 -8.45 -3.70 24.68
CA LEU A 89 -7.84 -4.27 25.89
C LEU A 89 -6.57 -3.47 26.18
N VAL A 90 -6.42 -3.02 27.41
CA VAL A 90 -5.25 -2.28 27.91
C VAL A 90 -4.57 -3.11 28.97
N GLY A 91 -3.28 -3.36 28.82
CA GLY A 91 -2.50 -4.18 29.74
C GLY A 91 -1.09 -3.66 29.99
N GLU A 92 -0.39 -4.33 30.88
CA GLU A 92 1.04 -4.14 31.17
C GLU A 92 1.78 -5.45 30.90
N ILE A 93 2.88 -5.37 30.13
CA ILE A 93 3.75 -6.51 29.82
C ILE A 93 4.44 -6.99 31.10
N THR A 94 4.33 -8.28 31.40
CA THR A 94 4.85 -8.87 32.63
C THR A 94 5.97 -9.88 32.41
N SER A 95 6.19 -10.35 31.17
CA SER A 95 7.29 -11.25 30.82
C SER A 95 8.28 -10.63 29.85
N ASP A 96 9.44 -11.25 29.71
CA ASP A 96 10.28 -11.11 28.54
C ASP A 96 9.64 -11.87 27.37
N TYR A 97 10.22 -11.78 26.17
CA TYR A 97 9.84 -12.60 25.03
C TYR A 97 10.05 -14.09 25.36
N TYR A 98 9.14 -14.93 24.89
CA TYR A 98 9.32 -16.37 24.83
C TYR A 98 8.56 -16.95 23.64
N TYR A 99 9.00 -18.11 23.18
CA TYR A 99 8.35 -18.88 22.12
C TYR A 99 7.37 -19.88 22.75
N SER A 100 6.11 -19.90 22.29
CA SER A 100 5.08 -20.82 22.75
C SER A 100 4.27 -21.38 21.58
N THR A 101 3.96 -22.67 21.64
CA THR A 101 3.06 -23.35 20.71
C THR A 101 1.61 -23.43 21.21
N ASP A 102 1.32 -22.80 22.33
CA ASP A 102 0.00 -22.89 23.01
C ASP A 102 -1.16 -22.28 22.19
N LEU A 103 -0.86 -21.45 21.19
CA LEU A 103 -1.83 -20.87 20.26
C LEU A 103 -1.88 -21.61 18.91
N GLU A 104 -1.19 -22.74 18.77
CA GLU A 104 -1.33 -23.63 17.63
C GLU A 104 -2.65 -24.40 17.81
N ASP A 105 -3.66 -24.04 17.02
CA ASP A 105 -4.93 -24.75 16.95
C ASP A 105 -4.96 -25.54 15.64
N GLU A 106 -5.23 -26.87 15.73
CA GLU A 106 -5.28 -27.78 14.60
C GLU A 106 -6.39 -27.41 13.57
N ASP A 107 -7.37 -26.60 13.99
CA ASP A 107 -8.50 -26.16 13.16
C ASP A 107 -8.26 -24.81 12.44
N ILE A 108 -7.14 -24.13 12.71
CA ILE A 108 -6.82 -22.85 12.06
C ILE A 108 -5.75 -23.08 11.00
N ASP A 109 -6.18 -23.23 9.77
CA ASP A 109 -5.37 -23.35 8.54
C ASP A 109 -4.57 -22.07 8.23
N TYR A 110 -3.86 -21.52 9.24
CA TYR A 110 -3.05 -20.31 9.10
C TYR A 110 -1.56 -20.70 9.13
N ILE A 111 -0.91 -20.50 7.98
CA ILE A 111 0.55 -20.61 7.82
C ILE A 111 1.22 -19.61 8.77
N GLY A 112 1.90 -20.13 9.80
CA GLY A 112 2.64 -19.37 10.78
C GLY A 112 1.87 -19.18 12.10
N GLY A 113 2.08 -20.10 13.05
CA GLY A 113 1.55 -19.99 14.42
C GLY A 113 1.95 -18.66 15.08
N HIS A 114 1.07 -18.14 15.93
CA HIS A 114 1.34 -16.93 16.73
C HIS A 114 2.17 -17.31 17.98
N ASN A 115 3.41 -17.70 17.74
CA ASN A 115 4.27 -18.36 18.73
C ASN A 115 5.19 -17.38 19.48
N ASP A 116 5.43 -16.20 18.89
CA ASP A 116 6.17 -15.11 19.52
C ASP A 116 5.32 -14.46 20.60
N THR A 117 5.58 -14.72 21.87
CA THR A 117 4.62 -14.46 22.96
C THR A 117 5.23 -13.59 24.07
N ARG A 118 4.38 -12.82 24.73
CA ARG A 118 4.65 -12.12 25.99
C ARG A 118 3.43 -12.17 26.91
N ASP A 119 3.67 -12.37 28.21
CA ASP A 119 2.60 -12.28 29.21
C ASP A 119 2.18 -10.84 29.44
N VAL A 120 0.90 -10.69 29.75
CA VAL A 120 0.24 -9.40 29.97
C VAL A 120 -0.59 -9.48 31.25
N LYS A 121 -0.54 -8.44 32.05
CA LYS A 121 -1.55 -8.18 33.07
C LYS A 121 -2.56 -7.19 32.51
N TRP A 122 -3.74 -7.65 32.12
CA TRP A 122 -4.80 -6.77 31.67
C TRP A 122 -5.28 -5.87 32.80
N LEU A 123 -5.40 -4.57 32.50
CA LEU A 123 -5.79 -3.51 33.45
C LEU A 123 -7.26 -3.12 33.26
N GLY A 124 -7.82 -3.39 32.08
CA GLY A 124 -9.21 -3.11 31.74
C GLY A 124 -9.40 -2.84 30.26
N GLU A 125 -10.59 -2.34 29.92
CA GLU A 125 -10.98 -1.99 28.56
C GLU A 125 -11.22 -0.49 28.39
N VAL A 126 -10.91 0.02 27.22
CA VAL A 126 -11.22 1.39 26.81
C VAL A 126 -12.06 1.37 25.53
N SER A 127 -13.24 1.99 25.59
CA SER A 127 -14.05 2.17 24.38
C SER A 127 -13.38 3.14 23.43
N ARG A 128 -13.30 2.77 22.14
CA ARG A 128 -12.81 3.65 21.08
C ARG A 128 -13.60 4.97 21.04
N ASP A 129 -14.90 4.92 21.33
CA ASP A 129 -15.79 6.07 21.24
C ASP A 129 -15.48 7.14 22.31
N ASN A 130 -14.85 6.75 23.41
CA ASN A 130 -14.45 7.65 24.50
C ASN A 130 -13.08 8.28 24.33
N LEU A 131 -12.32 7.93 23.26
CA LEU A 131 -11.03 8.49 22.98
C LEU A 131 -11.14 9.77 22.15
N SER A 132 -10.16 10.66 22.28
CA SER A 132 -10.03 11.85 21.44
C SER A 132 -9.84 11.47 19.96
N VAL A 133 -10.13 12.40 19.07
CA VAL A 133 -9.96 12.23 17.62
C VAL A 133 -8.50 11.95 17.28
N SER A 134 -7.58 12.73 17.81
CA SER A 134 -6.13 12.54 17.62
C SER A 134 -5.68 11.13 18.01
N THR A 135 -6.18 10.61 19.16
CA THR A 135 -5.90 9.24 19.59
C THR A 135 -6.52 8.20 18.65
N LYS A 136 -7.77 8.40 18.22
CA LYS A 136 -8.43 7.52 17.23
C LYS A 136 -7.65 7.42 15.92
N ASN A 137 -7.09 8.53 15.45
CA ASN A 137 -6.27 8.59 14.24
C ASN A 137 -4.92 7.86 14.43
N THR A 138 -4.24 8.09 15.55
CA THR A 138 -3.01 7.35 15.92
C THR A 138 -3.25 5.84 15.94
N LEU A 139 -4.37 5.39 16.51
CA LEU A 139 -4.73 3.97 16.62
C LEU A 139 -5.25 3.38 15.29
N GLY A 140 -5.56 4.21 14.31
CA GLY A 140 -5.96 3.81 12.95
C GLY A 140 -4.82 3.28 12.08
N ALA A 141 -3.55 3.35 12.52
CA ALA A 141 -2.41 2.83 11.77
C ALA A 141 -2.61 1.36 11.37
N ILE A 142 -2.24 0.99 10.13
CA ILE A 142 -2.47 -0.35 9.55
C ILE A 142 -1.52 -1.42 10.11
N SER A 143 -0.42 -1.01 10.71
CA SER A 143 0.64 -1.91 11.20
C SER A 143 0.14 -2.86 12.29
N THR A 144 0.61 -4.12 12.27
CA THR A 144 0.29 -5.12 13.31
C THR A 144 0.88 -4.75 14.66
N LEU A 145 2.09 -4.17 14.64
CA LEU A 145 2.80 -3.71 15.83
C LEU A 145 3.35 -2.30 15.61
N PHE A 146 3.00 -1.36 16.51
CA PHE A 146 3.59 -0.01 16.51
C PHE A 146 3.60 0.61 17.90
N ASN A 147 4.48 1.59 18.10
CA ASN A 147 4.54 2.38 19.32
C ASN A 147 3.49 3.50 19.26
N ILE A 148 2.79 3.69 20.36
CA ILE A 148 1.75 4.73 20.54
C ILE A 148 2.44 5.96 21.15
N ASN A 149 2.20 7.13 20.59
CA ASN A 149 2.79 8.38 21.04
C ASN A 149 2.33 8.76 22.46
N ASP A 150 3.04 9.68 23.10
CA ASP A 150 2.82 10.05 24.51
C ASP A 150 1.44 10.69 24.73
N GLU A 151 0.93 11.45 23.78
CA GLU A 151 -0.37 12.09 23.84
C GLU A 151 -1.51 11.07 23.83
N ALA A 152 -1.52 10.19 22.84
CA ALA A 152 -2.50 9.10 22.75
C ALA A 152 -2.41 8.15 23.95
N ARG A 153 -1.19 7.83 24.42
CA ARG A 153 -1.00 7.02 25.63
C ARG A 153 -1.66 7.68 26.85
N LYS A 154 -1.46 8.98 27.03
CA LYS A 154 -2.06 9.72 28.15
C LYS A 154 -3.59 9.69 28.07
N ASP A 155 -4.16 9.97 26.91
CA ASP A 155 -5.61 9.94 26.69
C ASP A 155 -6.20 8.54 27.03
N ILE A 156 -5.59 7.48 26.51
CA ILE A 156 -6.00 6.10 26.79
C ILE A 156 -5.99 5.80 28.28
N LEU A 157 -4.91 6.17 28.99
CA LEU A 157 -4.79 5.92 30.44
C LEU A 157 -5.74 6.79 31.26
N ASP A 158 -6.03 8.00 30.83
CA ASP A 158 -7.00 8.89 31.48
C ASP A 158 -8.43 8.33 31.32
N VAL A 159 -8.80 7.81 30.15
CA VAL A 159 -10.09 7.13 29.95
C VAL A 159 -10.17 5.84 30.77
N LEU A 160 -9.11 5.02 30.77
CA LEU A 160 -9.04 3.78 31.55
C LEU A 160 -9.28 4.04 33.05
N ASN A 161 -8.75 5.14 33.60
CA ASN A 161 -8.88 5.52 35.00
C ASN A 161 -10.16 6.32 35.30
N ASN A 162 -11.14 6.35 34.41
CA ASN A 162 -12.38 7.15 34.53
C ASN A 162 -12.13 8.65 34.80
N LYS A 163 -10.97 9.15 34.46
CA LYS A 163 -10.76 10.59 34.39
C LYS A 163 -11.51 11.06 33.14
N LYS A 164 -12.46 11.99 33.32
CA LYS A 164 -13.10 12.64 32.18
C LYS A 164 -11.98 13.11 31.25
N PRO A 165 -12.04 12.83 29.92
CA PRO A 165 -11.16 13.51 29.01
C PRO A 165 -11.28 14.99 29.32
N ALA A 166 -10.16 15.71 29.46
CA ALA A 166 -10.20 17.15 29.48
C ALA A 166 -11.05 17.53 28.26
N ALA A 167 -12.15 18.23 28.51
CA ALA A 167 -13.00 18.71 27.44
C ALA A 167 -12.11 19.58 26.55
N GLY A 168 -11.47 18.97 25.59
CA GLY A 168 -10.97 19.66 24.42
C GLY A 168 -12.23 20.21 23.79
N GLU A 169 -12.29 21.50 23.62
CA GLU A 169 -13.27 22.13 22.77
C GLU A 169 -13.30 21.28 21.51
N ASP A 170 -14.48 20.70 21.21
CA ASP A 170 -14.74 20.03 19.95
C ASP A 170 -14.54 21.09 18.86
N GLU A 171 -13.31 21.23 18.40
CA GLU A 171 -13.05 21.89 17.13
C GLU A 171 -13.54 20.91 16.05
N GLU A 172 -14.81 21.07 15.67
CA GLU A 172 -15.39 20.39 14.50
C GLU A 172 -14.51 20.55 13.25
N GLY A 173 -13.55 21.50 13.26
CA GLY A 173 -12.54 21.70 12.22
C GLY A 173 -11.38 20.69 12.22
N SER A 174 -10.96 20.15 13.38
CA SER A 174 -9.77 19.29 13.45
C SER A 174 -10.05 17.86 13.00
N GLU A 175 -11.25 17.33 13.19
CA GLU A 175 -11.63 15.98 12.73
C GLU A 175 -11.53 15.84 11.20
N HIS A 176 -12.02 16.85 10.47
CA HIS A 176 -11.96 16.86 9.02
C HIS A 176 -10.53 17.03 8.47
N GLU A 177 -9.69 17.79 9.18
CA GLU A 177 -8.32 18.05 8.75
C GLU A 177 -7.42 16.81 8.94
N ASP A 178 -7.49 16.15 10.09
CA ASP A 178 -6.72 14.94 10.40
C ASP A 178 -7.14 13.73 9.53
N VAL A 179 -8.44 13.54 9.30
CA VAL A 179 -8.97 12.50 8.40
C VAL A 179 -8.57 12.79 6.95
N SER A 180 -8.53 14.07 6.57
CA SER A 180 -8.09 14.50 5.24
C SER A 180 -6.60 14.23 5.02
N ILE A 181 -5.74 14.53 6.00
CA ILE A 181 -4.29 14.26 5.94
C ILE A 181 -4.03 12.76 5.83
N LEU A 182 -4.71 11.93 6.63
CA LEU A 182 -4.58 10.47 6.57
C LEU A 182 -5.05 9.92 5.21
N LYS A 183 -6.13 10.47 4.65
CA LYS A 183 -6.65 10.11 3.33
C LYS A 183 -5.63 10.38 2.23
N GLU A 184 -5.02 11.57 2.23
CA GLU A 184 -4.00 11.94 1.25
C GLU A 184 -2.74 11.06 1.39
N ASP A 185 -2.26 10.77 2.61
CA ASP A 185 -1.11 9.87 2.84
C ASP A 185 -1.38 8.44 2.34
N ILE A 186 -2.57 7.89 2.59
CA ILE A 186 -2.97 6.57 2.08
C ILE A 186 -3.08 6.59 0.56
N LYS A 187 -3.64 7.63 -0.01
CA LYS A 187 -3.78 7.80 -1.45
C LYS A 187 -2.42 7.88 -2.14
N ASP A 188 -1.49 8.69 -1.62
CA ASP A 188 -0.16 8.85 -2.17
C ASP A 188 0.64 7.53 -2.10
N LYS A 189 0.58 6.82 -0.97
CA LYS A 189 1.18 5.49 -0.82
C LYS A 189 0.57 4.47 -1.79
N SER A 190 -0.74 4.51 -1.98
CA SER A 190 -1.42 3.63 -2.93
C SER A 190 -0.96 3.87 -4.37
N ILE A 191 -0.76 5.13 -4.76
CA ILE A 191 -0.23 5.51 -6.07
C ILE A 191 1.17 4.93 -6.27
N GLU A 192 2.07 5.05 -5.28
CA GLU A 192 3.42 4.50 -5.37
C GLU A 192 3.40 2.95 -5.50
N PHE A 193 2.56 2.25 -4.74
CA PHE A 193 2.41 0.79 -4.89
C PHE A 193 1.87 0.38 -6.26
N ILE A 194 0.99 1.17 -6.87
CA ILE A 194 0.51 0.92 -8.23
C ILE A 194 1.63 1.15 -9.23
N LYS A 195 2.44 2.21 -9.10
CA LYS A 195 3.63 2.45 -9.92
C LYS A 195 4.61 1.27 -9.86
N ASP A 196 4.86 0.72 -8.65
CA ASP A 196 5.71 -0.43 -8.46
C ASP A 196 5.19 -1.67 -9.20
N LYS A 197 3.86 -1.87 -9.21
CA LYS A 197 3.24 -2.94 -10.00
C LYS A 197 3.40 -2.72 -11.51
N VAL A 198 3.15 -1.51 -11.98
CA VAL A 198 3.32 -1.14 -13.40
C VAL A 198 4.76 -1.34 -13.85
N ASN A 199 5.73 -0.98 -13.01
CA ASN A 199 7.15 -1.13 -13.33
C ASN A 199 7.62 -2.59 -13.39
N LYS A 200 6.86 -3.54 -12.82
CA LYS A 200 7.17 -4.99 -12.89
C LYS A 200 6.66 -5.67 -14.16
N LEU A 201 5.80 -5.01 -14.93
CA LEU A 201 5.32 -5.53 -16.20
C LEU A 201 6.49 -5.66 -17.19
N ASP A 202 6.40 -6.61 -18.10
CA ASP A 202 7.31 -6.64 -19.23
C ASP A 202 6.90 -5.60 -20.32
N SER A 203 7.72 -5.45 -21.34
CA SER A 203 7.45 -4.43 -22.40
C SER A 203 6.17 -4.71 -23.17
N TYR A 204 5.75 -5.96 -23.33
CA TYR A 204 4.53 -6.33 -24.03
C TYR A 204 3.31 -6.17 -23.13
N GLU A 205 3.41 -6.61 -21.90
CA GLU A 205 2.37 -6.38 -20.87
C GLU A 205 2.10 -4.89 -20.69
N MET A 206 3.15 -4.05 -20.78
CA MET A 206 2.98 -2.59 -20.73
C MET A 206 2.22 -2.06 -21.95
N GLN A 207 2.48 -2.58 -23.17
CA GLN A 207 1.71 -2.25 -24.35
C GLN A 207 0.25 -2.67 -24.19
N ASP A 208 0.00 -3.87 -23.70
CA ASP A 208 -1.35 -4.39 -23.44
C ASP A 208 -2.10 -3.55 -22.39
N LEU A 209 -1.41 -3.09 -21.33
CA LEU A 209 -1.98 -2.18 -20.34
C LEU A 209 -2.39 -0.86 -20.94
N VAL A 210 -1.52 -0.24 -21.76
CA VAL A 210 -1.82 1.03 -22.43
C VAL A 210 -2.95 0.86 -23.45
N ALA A 211 -2.99 -0.26 -24.18
CA ALA A 211 -4.11 -0.58 -25.07
C ALA A 211 -5.42 -0.77 -24.27
N GLY A 212 -5.37 -1.46 -23.12
CA GLY A 212 -6.50 -1.60 -22.19
C GLY A 212 -7.03 -0.26 -21.68
N LEU A 213 -6.13 0.65 -21.32
CA LEU A 213 -6.49 2.01 -20.93
C LEU A 213 -7.24 2.75 -22.06
N LEU A 214 -6.76 2.68 -23.30
CA LEU A 214 -7.43 3.31 -24.43
C LEU A 214 -8.80 2.67 -24.73
N ARG A 215 -8.94 1.34 -24.55
CA ARG A 215 -10.24 0.66 -24.64
C ARG A 215 -11.19 1.13 -23.55
N ALA A 216 -10.69 1.31 -22.31
CA ALA A 216 -11.47 1.87 -21.21
C ALA A 216 -11.92 3.32 -21.47
N MET A 217 -11.20 4.05 -22.31
CA MET A 217 -11.56 5.39 -22.82
C MET A 217 -12.45 5.35 -24.09
N SER A 218 -13.02 4.19 -24.40
CA SER A 218 -13.93 3.95 -25.55
C SER A 218 -13.29 3.94 -26.91
N TYR A 219 -11.95 3.82 -27.02
CA TYR A 219 -11.29 3.56 -28.29
C TYR A 219 -11.20 2.05 -28.55
N LYS A 220 -11.19 1.66 -29.81
CA LYS A 220 -10.82 0.31 -30.22
C LYS A 220 -9.33 0.29 -30.58
N THR A 221 -8.60 -0.75 -30.16
CA THR A 221 -7.13 -0.78 -30.25
C THR A 221 -6.64 -1.97 -31.08
N ILE A 222 -5.58 -1.76 -31.81
CA ILE A 222 -4.79 -2.79 -32.48
C ILE A 222 -3.37 -2.68 -31.92
N VAL A 223 -2.89 -3.73 -31.25
CA VAL A 223 -1.51 -3.85 -30.77
C VAL A 223 -0.67 -4.49 -31.84
N SER A 224 0.51 -3.94 -32.11
CA SER A 224 1.43 -4.47 -33.12
C SER A 224 1.96 -5.86 -32.74
N PRO A 225 2.11 -6.79 -33.70
CA PRO A 225 2.70 -8.09 -33.42
C PRO A 225 4.13 -7.97 -32.86
N ARG A 226 4.50 -8.91 -32.00
CA ARG A 226 5.85 -8.97 -31.41
C ARG A 226 6.93 -9.00 -32.49
N GLY A 227 7.94 -8.15 -32.37
CA GLY A 227 9.08 -8.10 -33.29
C GLY A 227 8.92 -7.22 -34.54
N ALA A 228 7.79 -6.57 -34.75
CA ALA A 228 7.54 -5.66 -35.85
C ALA A 228 7.73 -4.19 -35.45
N ASP A 229 8.96 -3.81 -35.13
CA ASP A 229 9.27 -2.49 -34.57
C ASP A 229 9.33 -1.42 -35.68
N ARG A 230 8.17 -0.84 -36.03
CA ARG A 230 8.05 0.31 -36.94
C ARG A 230 7.78 1.62 -36.17
N GLY A 231 8.13 1.70 -34.90
CA GLY A 231 7.87 2.89 -34.07
C GLY A 231 6.38 3.15 -33.79
N ARG A 232 5.56 2.08 -33.80
CA ARG A 232 4.14 2.13 -33.48
C ARG A 232 3.76 0.85 -32.78
N ASP A 233 3.50 0.94 -31.48
CA ASP A 233 3.14 -0.22 -30.67
C ASP A 233 1.62 -0.45 -30.68
N ILE A 234 0.83 0.66 -30.69
CA ILE A 234 -0.63 0.59 -30.64
C ILE A 234 -1.22 1.61 -31.62
N VAL A 235 -2.27 1.19 -32.32
CA VAL A 235 -3.15 2.07 -33.08
C VAL A 235 -4.53 2.07 -32.46
N ALA A 236 -5.08 3.23 -32.14
CA ALA A 236 -6.41 3.37 -31.57
C ALA A 236 -7.29 4.32 -32.42
N SER A 237 -8.54 3.93 -32.58
CA SER A 237 -9.55 4.75 -33.29
C SER A 237 -10.94 4.43 -32.75
N PRO A 238 -11.95 5.32 -32.95
CA PRO A 238 -13.33 5.07 -32.53
C PRO A 238 -13.93 3.82 -33.18
N ASP A 239 -13.69 3.61 -34.48
CA ASP A 239 -14.21 2.49 -35.25
C ASP A 239 -13.37 1.22 -35.19
N GLY A 240 -12.08 1.33 -34.78
CA GLY A 240 -11.11 0.22 -34.72
C GLY A 240 -10.55 -0.13 -36.15
N LEU A 241 -10.96 0.56 -37.17
CA LEU A 241 -10.49 0.39 -38.53
C LEU A 241 -9.55 1.53 -38.99
N GLY A 242 -9.52 2.61 -38.20
CA GLY A 242 -8.74 3.81 -38.52
C GLY A 242 -9.34 4.68 -39.65
N LEU A 243 -10.65 4.56 -39.86
CA LEU A 243 -11.40 5.34 -40.86
C LEU A 243 -12.07 6.55 -40.20
N GLU A 244 -12.35 6.49 -38.88
CA GLU A 244 -12.90 7.60 -38.13
C GLU A 244 -11.82 8.31 -37.32
N ASP A 245 -11.82 9.64 -37.37
CA ASP A 245 -10.93 10.48 -36.59
C ASP A 245 -11.40 10.59 -35.11
N PRO A 246 -10.47 10.70 -34.13
CA PRO A 246 -9.02 10.74 -34.31
C PRO A 246 -8.40 9.34 -34.39
N VAL A 247 -7.45 9.17 -35.32
CA VAL A 247 -6.56 8.01 -35.27
C VAL A 247 -5.37 8.33 -34.41
N ILE A 248 -5.24 7.59 -33.33
CA ILE A 248 -4.18 7.76 -32.31
C ILE A 248 -3.10 6.70 -32.54
N LEU A 249 -1.86 7.14 -32.72
CA LEU A 249 -0.69 6.27 -32.74
C LEU A 249 0.03 6.36 -31.42
N VAL A 250 0.40 5.21 -30.83
CA VAL A 250 1.06 5.14 -29.55
C VAL A 250 2.41 4.43 -29.67
N GLU A 251 3.42 5.00 -29.05
CA GLU A 251 4.70 4.34 -28.81
C GLU A 251 4.90 4.18 -27.30
N VAL A 252 5.30 2.98 -26.85
CA VAL A 252 5.48 2.62 -25.45
C VAL A 252 6.95 2.26 -25.20
N LYS A 253 7.60 3.00 -24.33
CA LYS A 253 8.98 2.73 -23.88
C LYS A 253 9.01 2.40 -22.40
N HIS A 254 8.98 1.12 -22.10
CA HIS A 254 9.11 0.62 -20.75
C HIS A 254 10.58 0.51 -20.35
N ARG A 255 11.12 1.62 -19.84
CA ARG A 255 12.52 1.75 -19.36
C ARG A 255 12.55 2.61 -18.08
N PRO A 256 12.25 2.05 -16.90
CA PRO A 256 12.03 2.83 -15.66
C PRO A 256 13.16 3.78 -15.27
N ASN A 257 14.40 3.47 -15.68
CA ASN A 257 15.59 4.25 -15.29
C ASN A 257 16.16 5.11 -16.44
N THR A 258 15.40 5.30 -17.52
CA THR A 258 15.93 6.00 -18.72
C THR A 258 14.93 7.01 -19.24
N SER A 259 15.21 8.30 -19.05
CA SER A 259 14.38 9.38 -19.60
C SER A 259 14.54 9.47 -21.12
N MET A 260 13.42 9.67 -21.83
CA MET A 260 13.39 9.86 -23.28
C MET A 260 13.78 11.29 -23.64
N GLY A 261 14.73 11.42 -24.59
CA GLY A 261 15.20 12.70 -25.09
C GLY A 261 14.47 13.19 -26.35
N SER A 262 14.78 14.40 -26.80
CA SER A 262 14.15 15.06 -27.96
C SER A 262 14.27 14.25 -29.27
N GLN A 263 15.33 13.47 -29.46
CA GLN A 263 15.52 12.64 -30.64
C GLN A 263 14.45 11.55 -30.75
N ALA A 264 14.07 10.91 -29.61
CA ALA A 264 13.02 9.90 -29.58
C ALA A 264 11.68 10.52 -30.03
N ILE A 265 11.37 11.72 -29.56
CA ILE A 265 10.14 12.43 -29.93
C ILE A 265 10.15 12.85 -31.40
N ARG A 266 11.30 13.31 -31.94
CA ARG A 266 11.43 13.61 -33.38
C ARG A 266 11.23 12.38 -34.24
N SER A 267 11.79 11.25 -33.86
CA SER A 267 11.60 9.97 -34.56
C SER A 267 10.13 9.56 -34.59
N PHE A 268 9.46 9.64 -33.45
CA PHE A 268 8.05 9.33 -33.32
C PHE A 268 7.18 10.29 -34.17
N LYS A 269 7.44 11.60 -34.07
CA LYS A 269 6.78 12.62 -34.90
C LYS A 269 6.90 12.31 -36.39
N GLY A 270 8.08 11.85 -36.85
CA GLY A 270 8.31 11.47 -38.23
C GLY A 270 7.48 10.29 -38.71
N ALA A 271 6.98 9.45 -37.80
CA ALA A 271 6.08 8.33 -38.11
C ALA A 271 4.60 8.74 -38.18
N LEU A 272 4.24 9.94 -37.70
CA LEU A 272 2.86 10.46 -37.67
C LEU A 272 2.50 11.15 -38.99
N LYS A 273 1.24 10.97 -39.42
CA LYS A 273 0.63 11.79 -40.51
C LYS A 273 -0.05 13.02 -39.88
N LYS A 274 -0.28 14.07 -40.62
CA LYS A 274 -0.93 15.31 -40.12
C LYS A 274 -2.33 15.08 -39.52
N THR A 275 -3.02 14.03 -39.95
CA THR A 275 -4.35 13.65 -39.43
C THR A 275 -4.27 12.82 -38.13
N ASN A 276 -3.11 12.29 -37.80
CA ASN A 276 -2.95 11.49 -36.61
C ASN A 276 -2.85 12.33 -35.31
N ARG A 277 -3.00 11.67 -34.16
CA ARG A 277 -2.63 12.14 -32.83
C ARG A 277 -1.59 11.17 -32.27
N GLY A 278 -0.61 11.68 -31.57
CA GLY A 278 0.44 10.86 -30.96
C GLY A 278 0.31 10.75 -29.46
N ILE A 279 0.53 9.56 -28.90
CA ILE A 279 0.79 9.36 -27.47
C ILE A 279 2.13 8.64 -27.34
N TYR A 280 3.07 9.26 -26.64
CA TYR A 280 4.36 8.64 -26.32
C TYR A 280 4.38 8.31 -24.84
N VAL A 281 4.41 7.02 -24.49
CA VAL A 281 4.43 6.53 -23.10
C VAL A 281 5.87 6.20 -22.73
N SER A 282 6.34 6.70 -21.58
CA SER A 282 7.66 6.36 -21.04
C SER A 282 7.63 6.20 -19.52
N THR A 283 7.98 5.03 -19.02
CA THR A 283 8.09 4.78 -17.57
C THR A 283 9.31 5.44 -16.94
N GLY A 284 10.33 5.80 -17.72
CA GLY A 284 11.50 6.56 -17.27
C GLY A 284 11.35 8.08 -17.38
N GLY A 285 10.18 8.57 -17.84
CA GLY A 285 9.89 9.98 -18.00
C GLY A 285 10.54 10.61 -19.25
N PHE A 286 10.62 11.94 -19.26
CA PHE A 286 11.05 12.75 -20.40
C PHE A 286 12.00 13.85 -19.96
N THR A 287 13.01 14.13 -20.78
CA THR A 287 13.87 15.30 -20.60
C THR A 287 13.11 16.59 -20.93
N THR A 288 13.61 17.73 -20.46
CA THR A 288 13.05 19.06 -20.79
C THR A 288 13.01 19.28 -22.29
N ASP A 289 14.08 18.89 -23.01
CA ASP A 289 14.14 19.02 -24.47
C ASP A 289 13.08 18.16 -25.20
N ALA A 290 12.77 16.97 -24.65
CA ALA A 290 11.71 16.13 -25.20
C ALA A 290 10.32 16.78 -25.03
N LYS A 291 10.07 17.42 -23.90
CA LYS A 291 8.83 18.17 -23.65
C LYS A 291 8.69 19.34 -24.63
N TYR A 292 9.75 20.14 -24.82
CA TYR A 292 9.75 21.21 -25.80
C TYR A 292 9.54 20.72 -27.25
N GLU A 293 10.11 19.57 -27.62
CA GLU A 293 9.93 19.01 -28.98
C GLU A 293 8.47 18.59 -29.20
N ALA A 294 7.81 18.02 -28.20
CA ALA A 294 6.39 17.66 -28.29
C ALA A 294 5.48 18.89 -28.37
N GLU A 295 5.74 19.92 -27.54
CA GLU A 295 4.97 21.18 -27.52
C GLU A 295 5.03 21.95 -28.83
N ARG A 296 6.18 21.92 -29.49
CA ARG A 296 6.38 22.60 -30.81
C ARG A 296 5.91 21.78 -32.00
N SER A 297 5.33 20.60 -31.78
CA SER A 297 4.87 19.75 -32.85
C SER A 297 3.58 20.29 -33.43
N GLU A 298 3.53 20.42 -34.79
CA GLU A 298 2.28 20.73 -35.54
C GLU A 298 1.24 19.60 -35.39
N ILE A 299 1.70 18.36 -35.14
CA ILE A 299 0.84 17.21 -34.85
C ILE A 299 0.73 17.10 -33.32
N PRO A 300 -0.47 17.07 -32.77
CA PRO A 300 -0.64 16.92 -31.31
C PRO A 300 0.02 15.64 -30.81
N ILE A 301 1.00 15.79 -29.89
CA ILE A 301 1.69 14.68 -29.22
C ILE A 301 1.53 14.84 -27.72
N ILE A 302 0.99 13.83 -27.08
CA ILE A 302 0.89 13.73 -25.62
C ILE A 302 2.05 12.90 -25.12
N LEU A 303 2.81 13.45 -24.20
CA LEU A 303 3.80 12.72 -23.41
C LEU A 303 3.13 12.16 -22.15
N MET A 304 3.20 10.86 -21.96
CA MET A 304 2.61 10.14 -20.82
C MET A 304 3.73 9.45 -20.03
N ASP A 305 4.12 10.06 -18.93
CA ASP A 305 5.03 9.44 -17.97
C ASP A 305 4.29 8.45 -17.05
N LEU A 306 5.03 7.80 -16.16
CA LEU A 306 4.49 6.81 -15.23
C LEU A 306 3.42 7.40 -14.30
N ASP A 307 3.62 8.64 -13.82
CA ASP A 307 2.67 9.31 -12.92
C ASP A 307 1.34 9.55 -13.63
N ARG A 308 1.41 10.07 -14.83
CA ARG A 308 0.24 10.34 -15.64
C ARG A 308 -0.47 9.05 -16.06
N LEU A 309 0.29 8.01 -16.43
CA LEU A 309 -0.27 6.70 -16.77
C LEU A 309 -1.04 6.11 -15.59
N VAL A 310 -0.45 6.09 -14.40
CA VAL A 310 -1.11 5.53 -13.18
C VAL A 310 -2.35 6.33 -12.82
N LYS A 311 -2.34 7.65 -12.93
CA LYS A 311 -3.54 8.48 -12.70
C LYS A 311 -4.67 8.11 -13.65
N PHE A 312 -4.39 7.91 -14.93
CA PHE A 312 -5.39 7.49 -15.91
C PHE A 312 -5.85 6.04 -15.67
N VAL A 313 -4.95 5.13 -15.32
CA VAL A 313 -5.31 3.75 -14.92
C VAL A 313 -6.33 3.78 -13.80
N ILE A 314 -6.07 4.52 -12.72
CA ILE A 314 -6.99 4.64 -11.57
C ILE A 314 -8.32 5.26 -12.02
N GLN A 315 -8.28 6.34 -12.79
CA GLN A 315 -9.47 7.06 -13.25
C GLN A 315 -10.42 6.19 -14.09
N TYR A 316 -9.86 5.36 -14.97
CA TYR A 316 -10.63 4.53 -15.90
C TYR A 316 -10.72 3.06 -15.52
N TYR A 317 -10.23 2.68 -14.31
CA TYR A 317 -10.12 1.29 -13.90
C TYR A 317 -11.45 0.51 -13.94
N ASP A 318 -12.56 1.17 -13.68
CA ASP A 318 -13.88 0.54 -13.72
C ASP A 318 -14.28 0.05 -15.12
N ASN A 319 -13.76 0.71 -16.14
CA ASN A 319 -14.03 0.42 -17.55
C ASN A 319 -13.00 -0.54 -18.16
N PHE A 320 -11.98 -0.97 -17.37
CA PHE A 320 -11.00 -1.93 -17.87
C PHE A 320 -11.64 -3.27 -18.15
N ASP A 321 -11.27 -3.88 -19.29
CA ASP A 321 -11.60 -5.27 -19.59
C ASP A 321 -10.82 -6.24 -18.66
N ASN A 322 -11.20 -7.53 -18.69
CA ASN A 322 -10.61 -8.53 -17.82
C ASN A 322 -9.11 -8.73 -18.07
N ASP A 323 -8.66 -8.61 -19.32
CA ASP A 323 -7.25 -8.79 -19.69
C ASP A 323 -6.40 -7.67 -19.07
N ALA A 324 -6.82 -6.41 -19.22
CA ALA A 324 -6.13 -5.28 -18.62
C ALA A 324 -6.17 -5.28 -17.08
N ARG A 325 -7.29 -5.73 -16.47
CA ARG A 325 -7.39 -5.90 -15.01
C ARG A 325 -6.46 -6.98 -14.48
N SER A 326 -6.23 -8.05 -15.23
CA SER A 326 -5.33 -9.12 -14.81
C SER A 326 -3.88 -8.68 -14.71
N LEU A 327 -3.46 -7.71 -15.53
CA LEU A 327 -2.11 -7.13 -15.48
C LEU A 327 -1.88 -6.32 -14.19
N ILE A 328 -2.90 -5.57 -13.77
CA ILE A 328 -2.85 -4.74 -12.58
C ILE A 328 -4.14 -4.94 -11.77
N PRO A 329 -4.22 -6.01 -10.95
CA PRO A 329 -5.39 -6.22 -10.10
C PRO A 329 -5.41 -5.19 -8.96
N LEU A 330 -6.44 -4.33 -8.94
CA LEU A 330 -6.67 -3.32 -7.93
C LEU A 330 -8.02 -3.53 -7.25
N THR A 331 -8.12 -3.14 -5.98
CA THR A 331 -9.35 -3.14 -5.19
C THR A 331 -9.70 -1.72 -4.76
N LYS A 332 -10.98 -1.34 -4.88
CA LYS A 332 -11.46 -0.05 -4.36
C LYS A 332 -11.67 -0.10 -2.86
N ILE A 333 -11.32 0.98 -2.20
CA ILE A 333 -11.59 1.21 -0.79
C ILE A 333 -12.57 2.39 -0.68
N TYR A 334 -13.65 2.21 0.08
CA TYR A 334 -14.56 3.30 0.43
C TYR A 334 -14.00 4.06 1.62
N TRP A 335 -13.90 5.38 1.49
CA TRP A 335 -13.44 6.26 2.54
C TRP A 335 -14.60 7.07 3.10
N PRO A 336 -14.81 7.13 4.43
CA PRO A 336 -15.83 7.99 5.02
C PRO A 336 -15.49 9.48 4.79
N LEU A 337 -16.50 10.30 4.52
CA LEU A 337 -16.38 11.75 4.36
C LEU A 337 -16.58 12.46 5.68
#